data_ecdda7eb46d81f6d5c9686615d86cd5f
#
_entry.id   ecdda7eb46d81f6d5c9686615d86cd5f
#
_cell.length_a   1.000
_cell.length_b   1.000
_cell.length_c   1.000
_cell.angle_alpha   90.00
_cell.angle_beta   90.00
_cell.angle_gamma   90.00
#
_symmetry.space_group_name_H-M   'P 1'
#
loop_
_entity.id
_entity.type
_entity.pdbx_description
1 polymer ?
#
loop_
_entity_poly.entity_id
_entity_poly.type
_entity_poly.pdbx_seq_one_letter_code
_entity_poly.pdbx_strand_id
1 'polypeptide(L)'
;MKNESFRNWSVVGGVIRKNSDVLLVANRRKDSVKLRGKGGIDWSPPGGVVDQGESELEALEREVYEETGLRVSTWSKLIYRVHVNFQEHGMHLEVKVFEAIEWKGSIVVNDPDGIVEDAKFFSEEDCEIRLKDSPVWVRDPFLTYLKDEIASEKSFGYLVTSDDSGDLIVKRNQ
;
A
#
# COMPACT_ATOMS: atom_id res chain seq x y z
N MET A 1 -10.38 0.10 33.87
CA MET A 1 -10.55 0.43 32.44
C MET A 1 -9.14 0.50 31.84
N LYS A 2 -8.75 -0.50 31.03
CA LYS A 2 -7.47 -0.42 30.30
C LYS A 2 -7.64 0.67 29.24
N ASN A 3 -6.88 1.76 29.34
CA ASN A 3 -6.67 2.68 28.25
C ASN A 3 -5.91 1.89 27.17
N GLU A 4 -6.64 1.25 26.25
CA GLU A 4 -6.02 0.74 25.03
C GLU A 4 -5.65 1.96 24.20
N SER A 5 -4.37 2.31 24.27
CA SER A 5 -3.82 3.39 23.44
C SER A 5 -4.01 3.00 21.97
N PHE A 6 -4.78 3.77 21.22
CA PHE A 6 -4.90 3.65 19.78
C PHE A 6 -3.49 3.65 19.16
N ARG A 7 -3.18 2.61 18.38
CA ARG A 7 -1.90 2.51 17.68
C ARG A 7 -2.04 3.18 16.32
N ASN A 8 -1.26 4.22 16.10
CA ASN A 8 -1.19 4.90 14.82
C ASN A 8 -0.02 4.34 14.00
N TRP A 9 -0.31 3.94 12.78
CA TRP A 9 0.67 3.48 11.81
C TRP A 9 0.74 4.46 10.64
N SER A 10 1.94 4.93 10.34
CA SER A 10 2.23 5.71 9.15
C SER A 10 2.87 4.81 8.11
N VAL A 11 2.28 4.78 6.92
CA VAL A 11 2.71 3.95 5.80
C VAL A 11 2.85 4.82 4.57
N VAL A 12 3.80 4.49 3.72
CA VAL A 12 4.02 5.15 2.44
C VAL A 12 3.92 4.15 1.30
N GLY A 13 3.43 4.61 0.15
CA GLY A 13 3.34 3.81 -1.07
C GLY A 13 3.82 4.60 -2.28
N GLY A 14 4.41 3.90 -3.25
CA GLY A 14 4.95 4.48 -4.46
C GLY A 14 4.27 4.00 -5.72
N VAL A 15 3.88 4.93 -6.59
CA VAL A 15 3.50 4.63 -7.98
C VAL A 15 4.73 4.79 -8.85
N ILE A 16 5.18 3.73 -9.51
CA ILE A 16 6.34 3.74 -10.40
C ILE A 16 5.88 3.28 -11.78
N ARG A 17 6.05 4.13 -12.77
CA ARG A 17 5.65 3.86 -14.15
C ARG A 17 6.86 3.59 -15.03
N LYS A 18 6.68 2.63 -15.96
CA LYS A 18 7.59 2.39 -17.08
C LYS A 18 6.75 2.40 -18.36
N ASN A 19 6.83 3.47 -19.14
CA ASN A 19 5.88 3.76 -20.21
C ASN A 19 4.45 3.85 -19.64
N SER A 20 3.51 3.03 -20.14
CA SER A 20 2.14 2.92 -19.63
C SER A 20 1.98 1.91 -18.48
N ASP A 21 2.99 1.07 -18.25
CA ASP A 21 2.90 0.01 -17.23
C ASP A 21 3.24 0.55 -15.83
N VAL A 22 2.67 -0.08 -14.81
CA VAL A 22 2.81 0.30 -13.41
C VAL A 22 3.37 -0.85 -12.59
N LEU A 23 4.31 -0.54 -11.69
CA LEU A 23 4.95 -1.52 -10.83
C LEU A 23 4.03 -1.96 -9.70
N LEU A 24 3.88 -3.27 -9.56
CA LEU A 24 3.31 -3.90 -8.38
C LEU A 24 4.30 -4.90 -7.79
N VAL A 25 4.19 -5.13 -6.49
CA VAL A 25 4.93 -6.15 -5.74
C VAL A 25 3.97 -7.23 -5.24
N ALA A 26 4.43 -8.47 -5.26
CA ALA A 26 3.70 -9.63 -4.76
C ALA A 26 4.08 -9.90 -3.32
N ASN A 27 3.13 -9.76 -2.40
CA ASN A 27 3.34 -9.95 -0.97
C ASN A 27 2.84 -11.35 -0.55
N ARG A 28 3.69 -12.10 0.16
CA ARG A 28 3.24 -13.33 0.83
C ARG A 28 2.58 -12.98 2.16
N ARG A 29 1.32 -13.31 2.30
CA ARG A 29 0.61 -13.15 3.56
C ARG A 29 1.03 -14.23 4.54
N LYS A 30 1.36 -13.85 5.77
CA LYS A 30 1.49 -14.78 6.88
C LYS A 30 0.09 -15.12 7.39
N ASP A 31 -0.19 -16.41 7.59
CA ASP A 31 -1.50 -16.92 8.06
C ASP A 31 -1.97 -16.30 9.40
N SER A 32 -1.05 -15.73 10.16
CA SER A 32 -1.34 -15.06 11.44
C SER A 32 -1.98 -13.67 11.31
N VAL A 33 -2.00 -13.08 10.13
CA VAL A 33 -2.57 -11.74 9.92
C VAL A 33 -4.02 -11.85 9.44
N LYS A 34 -4.94 -12.08 10.36
CA LYS A 34 -6.40 -12.15 10.10
C LYS A 34 -6.98 -10.90 9.43
N LEU A 35 -6.26 -9.77 9.49
CA LEU A 35 -6.70 -8.48 8.93
C LEU A 35 -6.72 -8.42 7.39
N ARG A 36 -6.13 -9.40 6.69
CA ARG A 36 -6.03 -9.40 5.22
C ARG A 36 -6.65 -10.63 4.54
N GLY A 37 -7.45 -11.40 5.24
CA GLY A 37 -8.06 -12.62 4.73
C GLY A 37 -7.14 -13.86 4.80
N LYS A 38 -7.55 -14.98 4.20
CA LYS A 38 -6.82 -16.24 4.22
C LYS A 38 -5.49 -16.12 3.49
N GLY A 39 -4.45 -16.78 4.01
CA GLY A 39 -3.08 -16.75 3.48
C GLY A 39 -2.98 -16.94 1.96
N GLY A 40 -1.98 -16.32 1.34
CA GLY A 40 -1.77 -16.31 -0.10
C GLY A 40 -0.88 -15.16 -0.54
N ILE A 41 -0.81 -14.94 -1.84
CA ILE A 41 -0.10 -13.83 -2.44
C ILE A 41 -1.11 -12.75 -2.79
N ASP A 42 -0.88 -11.51 -2.34
CA ASP A 42 -1.60 -10.33 -2.83
C ASP A 42 -0.63 -9.34 -3.48
N TRP A 43 -1.16 -8.51 -4.34
CA TRP A 43 -0.40 -7.48 -5.03
C TRP A 43 -0.71 -6.10 -4.46
N SER A 44 0.30 -5.25 -4.43
CA SER A 44 0.17 -3.84 -4.02
C SER A 44 1.20 -2.98 -4.72
N PRO A 45 1.05 -1.65 -4.75
CA PRO A 45 2.17 -0.76 -4.99
C PRO A 45 3.28 -1.01 -3.96
N PRO A 46 4.57 -0.81 -4.31
CA PRO A 46 5.66 -0.94 -3.35
C PRO A 46 5.57 0.11 -2.25
N GLY A 47 6.01 -0.23 -1.06
CA GLY A 47 6.00 0.65 0.09
C GLY A 47 5.84 -0.08 1.42
N GLY A 48 5.90 0.65 2.51
CA GLY A 48 5.87 0.06 3.85
C GLY A 48 5.74 1.08 4.96
N VAL A 49 6.07 0.66 6.17
CA VAL A 49 5.95 1.46 7.38
C VAL A 49 7.05 2.50 7.45
N VAL A 50 6.70 3.71 7.87
CA VAL A 50 7.67 4.77 8.21
C VAL A 50 8.25 4.49 9.58
N ASP A 51 9.55 4.23 9.64
CA ASP A 51 10.24 3.96 10.90
C ASP A 51 10.44 5.24 11.71
N GLN A 52 10.66 5.05 13.01
CA GLN A 52 10.89 6.18 13.90
C GLN A 52 12.15 6.95 13.49
N GLY A 53 11.98 8.24 13.21
CA GLY A 53 13.06 9.14 12.81
C GLY A 53 13.27 9.24 11.30
N GLU A 54 12.57 8.45 10.49
CA GLU A 54 12.51 8.62 9.04
C GLU A 54 11.48 9.68 8.63
N SER A 55 11.76 10.41 7.58
CA SER A 55 10.74 11.11 6.82
C SER A 55 9.98 10.12 5.90
N GLU A 56 8.80 10.52 5.46
CA GLU A 56 7.96 9.71 4.56
C GLU A 56 8.68 9.33 3.26
N LEU A 57 9.44 10.25 2.67
CA LEU A 57 10.17 9.98 1.43
C LEU A 57 11.41 9.11 1.66
N GLU A 58 12.11 9.25 2.78
CA GLU A 58 13.22 8.36 3.15
C GLU A 58 12.72 6.92 3.33
N ALA A 59 11.62 6.73 4.05
CA ALA A 59 10.98 5.43 4.19
C ALA A 59 10.58 4.85 2.83
N LEU A 60 9.96 5.65 1.96
CA LEU A 60 9.54 5.21 0.64
C LEU A 60 10.71 4.82 -0.25
N GLU A 61 11.81 5.59 -0.24
CA GLU A 61 13.04 5.25 -0.98
C GLU A 61 13.64 3.93 -0.50
N ARG A 62 13.69 3.71 0.82
CA ARG A 62 14.18 2.47 1.43
C ARG A 62 13.31 1.29 1.03
N GLU A 63 12.00 1.38 1.23
CA GLU A 63 11.05 0.29 0.91
C GLU A 63 11.08 -0.08 -0.57
N VAL A 64 11.03 0.92 -1.47
CA VAL A 64 11.11 0.67 -2.91
C VAL A 64 12.41 -0.03 -3.28
N TYR A 65 13.53 0.38 -2.69
CA TYR A 65 14.81 -0.26 -2.97
C TYR A 65 14.86 -1.70 -2.45
N GLU A 66 14.41 -1.95 -1.23
CA GLU A 66 14.38 -3.28 -0.61
C GLU A 66 13.47 -4.24 -1.38
N GLU A 67 12.27 -3.80 -1.73
CA GLU A 67 11.28 -4.63 -2.39
C GLU A 67 11.53 -4.84 -3.89
N THR A 68 12.20 -3.90 -4.57
CA THR A 68 12.26 -3.90 -6.04
C THR A 68 13.66 -3.72 -6.62
N GLY A 69 14.64 -3.26 -5.85
CA GLY A 69 15.98 -2.90 -6.33
C GLY A 69 16.04 -1.56 -7.06
N LEU A 70 14.93 -0.87 -7.26
CA LEU A 70 14.90 0.42 -7.95
C LEU A 70 15.31 1.56 -7.02
N ARG A 71 15.96 2.56 -7.60
CA ARG A 71 16.32 3.80 -6.91
C ARG A 71 15.56 4.96 -7.51
N VAL A 72 14.74 5.59 -6.69
CA VAL A 72 13.99 6.79 -7.08
C VAL A 72 14.75 8.01 -6.60
N SER A 73 15.03 8.95 -7.50
CA SER A 73 15.73 10.19 -7.18
C SER A 73 14.81 11.39 -7.02
N THR A 74 13.60 11.32 -7.56
CA THR A 74 12.64 12.42 -7.51
C THR A 74 11.22 11.88 -7.37
N TRP A 75 10.52 12.34 -6.33
CA TRP A 75 9.11 12.03 -6.08
C TRP A 75 8.22 13.22 -6.41
N SER A 76 6.98 12.93 -6.80
CA SER A 76 5.92 13.93 -6.95
C SER A 76 5.52 14.55 -5.61
N LYS A 77 4.60 15.52 -5.65
CA LYS A 77 3.80 15.86 -4.49
C LYS A 77 2.90 14.68 -4.10
N LEU A 78 2.37 14.72 -2.87
CA LEU A 78 1.39 13.73 -2.41
C LEU A 78 0.23 13.62 -3.41
N ILE A 79 -0.04 12.40 -3.90
CA ILE A 79 -1.11 12.13 -4.86
C ILE A 79 -2.43 11.92 -4.14
N TYR A 80 -2.45 10.98 -3.20
CA TYR A 80 -3.60 10.71 -2.35
C TYR A 80 -3.16 10.15 -1.00
N ARG A 81 -4.08 10.20 -0.04
CA ARG A 81 -3.93 9.55 1.26
C ARG A 81 -5.10 8.62 1.56
N VAL A 82 -4.84 7.62 2.38
CA VAL A 82 -5.83 6.65 2.82
C VAL A 82 -5.80 6.58 4.34
N HIS A 83 -6.97 6.68 4.95
CA HIS A 83 -7.15 6.47 6.38
C HIS A 83 -7.97 5.20 6.60
N VAL A 84 -7.45 4.27 7.39
CA VAL A 84 -8.15 3.04 7.74
C VAL A 84 -8.25 2.95 9.26
N ASN A 85 -9.46 2.91 9.77
CA ASN A 85 -9.73 2.74 11.18
C ASN A 85 -10.15 1.28 11.44
N PHE A 86 -9.30 0.51 12.13
CA PHE A 86 -9.60 -0.84 12.59
C PHE A 86 -10.15 -0.74 14.01
N GLN A 87 -11.47 -0.54 14.12
CA GLN A 87 -12.15 -0.17 15.34
C GLN A 87 -11.89 -1.15 16.48
N GLU A 88 -12.02 -2.44 16.22
CA GLU A 88 -11.90 -3.50 17.24
C GLU A 88 -10.46 -3.78 17.66
N HIS A 89 -9.51 -3.37 16.84
CA HIS A 89 -8.08 -3.56 17.10
C HIS A 89 -7.39 -2.34 17.71
N GLY A 90 -8.15 -1.25 17.92
CA GLY A 90 -7.57 0.01 18.41
C GLY A 90 -6.43 0.50 17.52
N MET A 91 -6.54 0.36 16.20
CA MET A 91 -5.48 0.68 15.25
C MET A 91 -5.99 1.66 14.17
N HIS A 92 -5.21 2.68 13.92
CA HIS A 92 -5.40 3.62 12.82
C HIS A 92 -4.21 3.54 11.86
N LEU A 93 -4.49 3.40 10.58
CA LEU A 93 -3.51 3.37 9.51
C LEU A 93 -3.69 4.61 8.64
N GLU A 94 -2.63 5.38 8.47
CA GLU A 94 -2.54 6.43 7.46
C GLU A 94 -1.53 6.02 6.39
N VAL A 95 -1.98 5.99 5.13
CA VAL A 95 -1.13 5.72 3.98
C VAL A 95 -1.03 6.97 3.13
N LYS A 96 0.19 7.38 2.77
CA LYS A 96 0.47 8.47 1.84
C LYS A 96 1.14 7.93 0.59
N VAL A 97 0.62 8.30 -0.58
CA VAL A 97 1.08 7.76 -1.86
C VAL A 97 1.65 8.85 -2.74
N PHE A 98 2.82 8.58 -3.30
CA PHE A 98 3.60 9.46 -4.17
C PHE A 98 3.91 8.77 -5.49
N GLU A 99 4.14 9.52 -6.56
CA GLU A 99 4.59 8.98 -7.84
C GLU A 99 6.08 9.25 -8.05
N ALA A 100 6.80 8.25 -8.54
CA ALA A 100 8.20 8.39 -8.92
C ALA A 100 8.29 9.18 -10.24
N ILE A 101 8.97 10.32 -10.20
CA ILE A 101 9.22 11.17 -11.38
C ILE A 101 10.48 10.70 -12.10
N GLU A 102 11.55 10.43 -11.34
CA GLU A 102 12.81 9.94 -11.85
C GLU A 102 13.28 8.73 -11.07
N TRP A 103 13.61 7.66 -11.76
CA TRP A 103 14.09 6.44 -11.16
C TRP A 103 15.04 5.69 -12.10
N LYS A 104 15.83 4.78 -11.54
CA LYS A 104 16.77 3.92 -12.28
C LYS A 104 16.95 2.58 -11.59
N GLY A 105 17.54 1.65 -12.32
CA GLY A 105 17.87 0.31 -11.83
C GLY A 105 17.11 -0.78 -12.57
N SER A 106 17.26 -1.99 -12.08
CA SER A 106 16.57 -3.17 -12.59
C SER A 106 15.88 -3.86 -11.42
N ILE A 107 14.80 -4.59 -11.71
CA ILE A 107 14.05 -5.34 -10.67
C ILE A 107 14.97 -6.41 -10.09
N VAL A 108 15.23 -6.29 -8.79
CA VAL A 108 15.95 -7.27 -7.97
C VAL A 108 15.27 -7.28 -6.60
N VAL A 109 14.47 -8.30 -6.35
CA VAL A 109 13.81 -8.46 -5.04
C VAL A 109 14.82 -8.95 -4.02
N ASN A 110 15.05 -8.16 -2.98
CA ASN A 110 15.92 -8.51 -1.85
C ASN A 110 15.32 -7.93 -0.56
N ASP A 111 14.06 -8.29 -0.33
CA ASP A 111 13.31 -7.82 0.83
C ASP A 111 13.83 -8.48 2.12
N PRO A 112 14.39 -7.68 3.08
CA PRO A 112 14.90 -8.20 4.35
C PRO A 112 13.83 -8.87 5.20
N ASP A 113 12.58 -8.42 5.07
CA ASP A 113 11.44 -8.96 5.82
C ASP A 113 10.91 -10.27 5.23
N GLY A 114 11.32 -10.60 4.00
CA GLY A 114 10.93 -11.82 3.31
C GLY A 114 9.43 -11.91 3.00
N ILE A 115 8.78 -10.77 2.82
CA ILE A 115 7.35 -10.65 2.52
C ILE A 115 7.13 -10.54 1.02
N VAL A 116 7.98 -9.76 0.33
CA VAL A 116 7.89 -9.57 -1.12
C VAL A 116 8.57 -10.73 -1.84
N GLU A 117 7.84 -11.40 -2.72
CA GLU A 117 8.33 -12.53 -3.52
C GLU A 117 8.62 -12.18 -4.98
N ASP A 118 7.95 -11.18 -5.50
CA ASP A 118 8.08 -10.78 -6.90
C ASP A 118 7.74 -9.30 -7.07
N ALA A 119 8.28 -8.68 -8.12
CA ALA A 119 7.98 -7.32 -8.51
C ALA A 119 7.92 -7.23 -10.03
N LYS A 120 6.84 -6.70 -10.58
CA LYS A 120 6.62 -6.62 -12.03
C LYS A 120 5.86 -5.38 -12.43
N PHE A 121 6.14 -4.92 -13.65
CA PHE A 121 5.34 -3.90 -14.32
C PHE A 121 4.15 -4.56 -15.04
N PHE A 122 2.98 -3.98 -14.87
CA PHE A 122 1.71 -4.42 -15.45
C PHE A 122 1.01 -3.28 -16.16
N SER A 123 0.25 -3.59 -17.21
CA SER A 123 -0.72 -2.66 -17.79
C SER A 123 -1.79 -2.27 -16.76
N GLU A 124 -2.49 -1.18 -16.98
CA GLU A 124 -3.60 -0.76 -16.08
C GLU A 124 -4.68 -1.83 -15.96
N GLU A 125 -5.00 -2.50 -17.08
CA GLU A 125 -5.96 -3.62 -17.11
C GLU A 125 -5.46 -4.80 -16.25
N ASP A 126 -4.19 -5.18 -16.39
CA ASP A 126 -3.60 -6.24 -15.59
C ASP A 126 -3.50 -5.86 -14.10
N CYS A 127 -3.27 -4.59 -13.79
CA CYS A 127 -3.32 -4.10 -12.40
C CYS A 127 -4.70 -4.34 -11.77
N GLU A 128 -5.79 -4.06 -12.49
CA GLU A 128 -7.16 -4.31 -12.01
C GLU A 128 -7.38 -5.80 -11.70
N ILE A 129 -6.88 -6.69 -12.56
CA ILE A 129 -6.95 -8.14 -12.36
C ILE A 129 -6.11 -8.58 -11.15
N ARG A 130 -4.88 -8.08 -11.04
CA ARG A 130 -3.95 -8.47 -9.97
C ARG A 130 -4.38 -7.99 -8.59
N LEU A 131 -4.97 -6.80 -8.51
CA LEU A 131 -5.44 -6.20 -7.27
C LEU A 131 -6.80 -6.72 -6.79
N LYS A 132 -7.42 -7.63 -7.54
CA LYS A 132 -8.77 -8.14 -7.25
C LYS A 132 -8.93 -8.64 -5.81
N ASP A 133 -7.93 -9.38 -5.31
CA ASP A 133 -7.94 -9.97 -3.97
C ASP A 133 -7.21 -9.13 -2.92
N SER A 134 -6.73 -7.95 -3.31
CA SER A 134 -6.09 -7.01 -2.40
C SER A 134 -7.14 -6.26 -1.56
N PRO A 135 -6.76 -5.78 -0.36
CA PRO A 135 -7.67 -5.01 0.46
C PRO A 135 -8.27 -3.82 -0.31
N VAL A 136 -9.55 -3.55 -0.11
CA VAL A 136 -10.27 -2.49 -0.82
C VAL A 136 -9.62 -1.11 -0.63
N TRP A 137 -9.05 -0.84 0.54
CA TRP A 137 -8.32 0.40 0.84
C TRP A 137 -6.94 0.52 0.16
N VAL A 138 -6.43 -0.57 -0.45
CA VAL A 138 -5.27 -0.55 -1.35
C VAL A 138 -5.74 -0.42 -2.79
N ARG A 139 -6.66 -1.29 -3.20
CA ARG A 139 -7.13 -1.42 -4.58
C ARG A 139 -7.86 -0.18 -5.08
N ASP A 140 -8.92 0.25 -4.38
CA ASP A 140 -9.82 1.28 -4.90
C ASP A 140 -9.15 2.65 -5.08
N PRO A 141 -8.36 3.19 -4.11
CA PRO A 141 -7.63 4.44 -4.30
C PRO A 141 -6.63 4.37 -5.45
N PHE A 142 -5.90 3.26 -5.56
CA PHE A 142 -4.88 3.06 -6.59
C PHE A 142 -5.50 3.00 -7.99
N LEU A 143 -6.55 2.20 -8.18
CA LEU A 143 -7.24 2.13 -9.47
C LEU A 143 -7.94 3.44 -9.84
N THR A 144 -8.48 4.18 -8.85
CA THR A 144 -9.02 5.52 -9.08
C THR A 144 -7.95 6.47 -9.60
N TYR A 145 -6.74 6.38 -9.05
CA TYR A 145 -5.62 7.19 -9.53
C TYR A 145 -5.18 6.79 -10.96
N LEU A 146 -5.04 5.50 -11.25
CA LEU A 146 -4.63 5.02 -12.57
C LEU A 146 -5.59 5.46 -13.69
N LYS A 147 -6.88 5.58 -13.39
CA LYS A 147 -7.92 6.02 -14.33
C LYS A 147 -8.02 7.54 -14.49
N ASP A 148 -7.03 8.29 -13.99
CA ASP A 148 -7.01 9.77 -14.00
C ASP A 148 -8.24 10.43 -13.34
N GLU A 149 -8.88 9.72 -12.41
CA GLU A 149 -10.05 10.21 -11.69
C GLU A 149 -9.70 11.10 -10.48
N ILE A 150 -8.41 11.33 -10.24
CA ILE A 150 -7.89 12.20 -9.18
C ILE A 150 -7.28 13.44 -9.81
N ALA A 151 -7.99 14.55 -9.76
CA ALA A 151 -7.53 15.83 -10.28
C ALA A 151 -6.61 16.60 -9.30
N SER A 152 -6.67 16.28 -8.01
CA SER A 152 -5.89 16.89 -6.94
C SER A 152 -5.70 15.88 -5.80
N GLU A 153 -4.91 16.25 -4.80
CA GLU A 153 -4.75 15.43 -3.59
C GLU A 153 -6.12 15.01 -3.03
N LYS A 154 -6.36 13.70 -2.97
CA LYS A 154 -7.61 13.10 -2.53
C LYS A 154 -7.39 12.29 -1.25
N SER A 155 -8.38 12.30 -0.36
CA SER A 155 -8.38 11.48 0.84
C SER A 155 -9.47 10.41 0.73
N PHE A 156 -9.11 9.18 1.09
CA PHE A 156 -10.00 8.03 1.16
C PHE A 156 -10.08 7.54 2.60
N GLY A 157 -11.29 7.34 3.11
CA GLY A 157 -11.52 6.86 4.46
C GLY A 157 -12.20 5.50 4.48
N TYR A 158 -11.76 4.61 5.36
CA TYR A 158 -12.34 3.29 5.56
C TYR A 158 -12.49 2.98 7.04
N LEU A 159 -13.61 2.34 7.38
CA LEU A 159 -13.86 1.74 8.68
C LEU A 159 -13.87 0.22 8.52
N VAL A 160 -13.05 -0.45 9.30
CA VAL A 160 -12.95 -1.90 9.32
C VAL A 160 -13.47 -2.41 10.66
N THR A 161 -14.46 -3.28 10.58
CA THR A 161 -15.05 -4.01 11.73
C THR A 161 -15.05 -5.50 11.41
N SER A 162 -15.41 -6.34 12.37
CA SER A 162 -15.63 -7.77 12.16
C SER A 162 -17.11 -8.10 12.33
N ASP A 163 -17.59 -9.11 11.62
CA ASP A 163 -18.90 -9.71 11.91
C ASP A 163 -18.82 -10.75 13.04
N ASP A 164 -19.95 -11.38 13.36
CA ASP A 164 -20.04 -12.41 14.40
C ASP A 164 -19.20 -13.66 14.08
N SER A 165 -18.81 -13.87 12.82
CA SER A 165 -17.94 -14.96 12.36
C SER A 165 -16.46 -14.60 12.40
N GLY A 166 -16.14 -13.32 12.66
CA GLY A 166 -14.79 -12.76 12.63
C GLY A 166 -14.30 -12.36 11.23
N ASP A 167 -15.20 -12.35 10.25
CA ASP A 167 -14.89 -11.87 8.90
C ASP A 167 -14.93 -10.33 8.86
N LEU A 168 -13.99 -9.75 8.08
CA LEU A 168 -13.87 -8.30 8.02
C LEU A 168 -15.01 -7.66 7.21
N ILE A 169 -15.65 -6.67 7.80
CA ILE A 169 -16.58 -5.77 7.13
C ILE A 169 -15.86 -4.44 6.90
N VAL A 170 -15.76 -4.01 5.65
CA VAL A 170 -15.14 -2.75 5.28
C VAL A 170 -16.20 -1.78 4.77
N LYS A 171 -16.29 -0.61 5.40
CA LYS A 171 -17.16 0.49 4.97
C LYS A 171 -16.28 1.66 4.52
N ARG A 172 -16.58 2.21 3.34
CA ARG A 172 -15.96 3.45 2.88
C ARG A 172 -16.67 4.62 3.57
N ASN A 173 -15.88 5.48 4.21
CA ASN A 173 -16.35 6.77 4.70
C ASN A 173 -16.20 7.78 3.55
N GLN A 174 -17.14 8.73 3.46
CA GLN A 174 -17.08 9.80 2.47
C GLN A 174 -15.92 10.74 2.74
#